data_af192c93d684e371f344da4c8945a752
#
_entry.id   af192c93d684e371f344da4c8945a752
#
_cell.length_a   1.000
_cell.length_b   1.000
_cell.length_c   1.000
_cell.angle_alpha   90.00
_cell.angle_beta   90.00
_cell.angle_gamma   90.00
#
_symmetry.space_group_name_H-M   'P 1'
#
loop_
_entity.id
_entity.type
_entity.pdbx_description
1 polymer ?
#
loop_
_entity_poly.entity_id
_entity_poly.type
_entity_poly.pdbx_seq_one_letter_code
_entity_poly.pdbx_strand_id
1 'polypeptide(L)'
;MVNDVFIQGFTAALIAGLITGVGGFMIFLKKKYSREYINVMLNIAAGIMLAASFFSLLSPSLEGILRFVPDRHVAGYWFVGALFSGVVLVWLLNALLPHEHNSAGHHGPNISLRSCWLFIIAISIHKLPEGLAVGVAYSGDELYNPLSLVVGIALQNIPEGLTVAISLVGAGYSRLKAALYASCTGLVQPIGALIGISIMEMNEKIVPIGMALAGGTLLFVIINEILPETYNTKKSQKSAAAVFLGFAVMAYLSIVLE
;
A
#
# COMPACT_ATOMS: atom_id res chain seq x y z
N MET A 1 -15.39 6.33 -22.58
CA MET A 1 -13.98 6.43 -22.16
C MET A 1 -13.84 6.95 -20.72
N VAL A 2 -14.20 8.20 -20.39
CA VAL A 2 -14.07 8.73 -19.02
C VAL A 2 -14.79 7.87 -17.98
N ASN A 3 -16.07 7.53 -18.22
CA ASN A 3 -16.84 6.68 -17.31
C ASN A 3 -16.23 5.27 -17.12
N ASP A 4 -15.57 4.73 -18.14
CA ASP A 4 -14.99 3.38 -18.08
C ASP A 4 -13.75 3.35 -17.18
N VAL A 5 -12.89 4.37 -17.26
CA VAL A 5 -11.71 4.53 -16.39
C VAL A 5 -12.13 4.67 -14.92
N PHE A 6 -13.14 5.50 -14.65
CA PHE A 6 -13.69 5.64 -13.29
C PHE A 6 -14.23 4.31 -12.75
N ILE A 7 -15.03 3.61 -13.54
CA ILE A 7 -15.63 2.34 -13.13
C ILE A 7 -14.53 1.30 -12.90
N GLN A 8 -13.57 1.18 -13.82
CA GLN A 8 -12.50 0.19 -13.73
C GLN A 8 -11.57 0.47 -12.54
N GLY A 9 -11.06 1.69 -12.40
CA GLY A 9 -10.15 2.07 -11.31
C GLY A 9 -10.83 1.99 -9.93
N PHE A 10 -12.08 2.46 -9.83
CA PHE A 10 -12.87 2.33 -8.60
C PHE A 10 -13.10 0.86 -8.24
N THR A 11 -13.53 0.04 -9.22
CA THR A 11 -13.82 -1.39 -8.99
C THR A 11 -12.56 -2.15 -8.62
N ALA A 12 -11.44 -1.89 -9.29
CA ALA A 12 -10.16 -2.50 -8.97
C ALA A 12 -9.69 -2.15 -7.56
N ALA A 13 -9.77 -0.88 -7.17
CA ALA A 13 -9.43 -0.43 -5.82
C ALA A 13 -10.39 -1.00 -4.76
N LEU A 14 -11.68 -1.12 -5.08
CA LEU A 14 -12.68 -1.74 -4.19
C LEU A 14 -12.36 -3.23 -3.98
N ILE A 15 -12.07 -3.96 -5.05
CA ILE A 15 -11.71 -5.39 -4.95
C ILE A 15 -10.44 -5.54 -4.13
N ALA A 16 -9.37 -4.79 -4.44
CA ALA A 16 -8.13 -4.83 -3.69
C ALA A 16 -8.34 -4.47 -2.21
N GLY A 17 -9.16 -3.46 -1.92
CA GLY A 17 -9.53 -3.07 -0.56
C GLY A 17 -10.31 -4.16 0.18
N LEU A 18 -11.27 -4.81 -0.47
CA LEU A 18 -12.05 -5.90 0.13
C LEU A 18 -11.19 -7.13 0.47
N ILE A 19 -10.07 -7.34 -0.24
CA ILE A 19 -9.12 -8.40 0.08
C ILE A 19 -8.45 -8.18 1.45
N THR A 20 -8.39 -6.94 1.96
CA THR A 20 -8.04 -6.69 3.37
C THR A 20 -8.95 -7.47 4.33
N GLY A 21 -10.22 -7.61 3.98
CA GLY A 21 -11.18 -8.43 4.72
C GLY A 21 -10.83 -9.91 4.72
N VAL A 22 -10.33 -10.45 3.61
CA VAL A 22 -9.84 -11.84 3.55
C VAL A 22 -8.76 -12.05 4.61
N GLY A 23 -7.79 -11.13 4.71
CA GLY A 23 -6.80 -11.11 5.77
C GLY A 23 -7.42 -11.04 7.17
N GLY A 24 -8.39 -10.15 7.36
CA GLY A 24 -9.13 -10.03 8.62
C GLY A 24 -9.82 -11.33 9.03
N PHE A 25 -10.46 -12.02 8.10
CA PHE A 25 -11.13 -13.30 8.35
C PHE A 25 -10.16 -14.46 8.59
N MET A 26 -8.88 -14.36 8.21
CA MET A 26 -7.87 -15.35 8.58
C MET A 26 -7.71 -15.52 10.11
N ILE A 27 -8.18 -14.58 10.93
CA ILE A 27 -8.21 -14.69 12.39
C ILE A 27 -8.99 -15.94 12.89
N PHE A 28 -9.86 -16.51 12.06
CA PHE A 28 -10.61 -17.72 12.37
C PHE A 28 -9.83 -19.01 12.09
N LEU A 29 -8.79 -18.98 11.24
CA LEU A 29 -8.03 -20.16 10.85
C LEU A 29 -7.15 -20.71 11.99
N LYS A 30 -6.68 -19.82 12.89
CA LYS A 30 -5.83 -20.22 14.02
C LYS A 30 -6.28 -19.54 15.31
N LYS A 31 -6.11 -20.25 16.45
CA LYS A 31 -6.43 -19.67 17.76
C LYS A 31 -5.44 -18.58 18.17
N LYS A 32 -4.16 -18.72 17.79
CA LYS A 32 -3.10 -17.75 18.06
C LYS A 32 -2.14 -17.70 16.86
N TYR A 33 -1.69 -16.51 16.53
CA TYR A 33 -0.64 -16.27 15.54
C TYR A 33 0.65 -15.90 16.27
N SER A 34 1.77 -16.52 15.89
CA SER A 34 3.06 -16.15 16.45
C SER A 34 3.50 -14.80 15.85
N ARG A 35 4.23 -14.01 16.64
CA ARG A 35 4.81 -12.75 16.20
C ARG A 35 5.74 -12.94 15.00
N GLU A 36 6.53 -14.03 15.01
CA GLU A 36 7.42 -14.39 13.91
C GLU A 36 6.64 -14.60 12.60
N TYR A 37 5.49 -15.28 12.66
CA TYR A 37 4.64 -15.51 11.49
C TYR A 37 4.11 -14.18 10.90
N ILE A 38 3.61 -13.30 11.77
CA ILE A 38 3.10 -11.98 11.37
C ILE A 38 4.22 -11.15 10.74
N ASN A 39 5.40 -11.10 11.36
CA ASN A 39 6.53 -10.35 10.84
C ASN A 39 6.99 -10.88 9.47
N VAL A 40 7.01 -12.20 9.26
CA VAL A 40 7.33 -12.78 7.95
C VAL A 40 6.32 -12.36 6.90
N MET A 41 5.02 -12.42 7.21
CA MET A 41 3.97 -11.99 6.28
C MET A 41 4.06 -10.50 5.94
N LEU A 42 4.29 -9.63 6.92
CA LEU A 42 4.46 -8.19 6.69
C LEU A 42 5.74 -7.88 5.88
N ASN A 43 6.82 -8.62 6.11
CA ASN A 43 8.05 -8.47 5.31
C ASN A 43 7.83 -8.90 3.84
N ILE A 44 7.08 -9.99 3.60
CA ILE A 44 6.70 -10.39 2.24
C ILE A 44 5.85 -9.27 1.60
N ALA A 45 4.88 -8.73 2.33
CA ALA A 45 4.06 -7.60 1.85
C ALA A 45 4.91 -6.37 1.50
N ALA A 46 5.88 -6.01 2.36
CA ALA A 46 6.82 -4.92 2.07
C ALA A 46 7.61 -5.15 0.78
N GLY A 47 8.06 -6.38 0.55
CA GLY A 47 8.74 -6.76 -0.69
C GLY A 47 7.86 -6.64 -1.93
N ILE A 48 6.59 -7.10 -1.83
CA ILE A 48 5.59 -6.97 -2.89
C ILE A 48 5.36 -5.49 -3.21
N MET A 49 5.12 -4.65 -2.19
CA MET A 49 4.91 -3.21 -2.38
C MET A 49 6.13 -2.53 -3.00
N LEU A 50 7.34 -2.89 -2.58
CA LEU A 50 8.58 -2.31 -3.13
C LEU A 50 8.70 -2.59 -4.62
N ALA A 51 8.48 -3.84 -5.04
CA ALA A 51 8.51 -4.23 -6.45
C ALA A 51 7.37 -3.58 -7.25
N ALA A 52 6.14 -3.57 -6.73
CA ALA A 52 5.01 -2.91 -7.36
C ALA A 52 5.25 -1.40 -7.55
N SER A 53 5.80 -0.71 -6.54
CA SER A 53 6.16 0.71 -6.66
C SER A 53 7.19 0.93 -7.76
N PHE A 54 8.20 0.08 -7.86
CA PHE A 54 9.26 0.23 -8.85
C PHE A 54 8.77 -0.10 -10.26
N PHE A 55 8.24 -1.31 -10.48
CA PHE A 55 7.89 -1.79 -11.81
C PHE A 55 6.60 -1.17 -12.35
N SER A 56 5.57 -1.03 -11.52
CA SER A 56 4.25 -0.59 -11.99
C SER A 56 4.01 0.93 -11.87
N LEU A 57 4.88 1.69 -11.17
CA LEU A 57 4.72 3.13 -11.03
C LEU A 57 5.97 3.91 -11.46
N LEU A 58 7.14 3.65 -10.85
CA LEU A 58 8.32 4.49 -11.04
C LEU A 58 8.96 4.30 -12.41
N SER A 59 9.11 3.06 -12.88
CA SER A 59 9.70 2.79 -14.20
C SER A 59 8.81 3.36 -15.32
N PRO A 60 7.50 3.06 -15.40
CA PRO A 60 6.63 3.66 -16.42
C PRO A 60 6.51 5.19 -16.31
N SER A 61 6.55 5.73 -15.08
CA SER A 61 6.56 7.19 -14.87
C SER A 61 7.75 7.85 -15.57
N LEU A 62 8.97 7.32 -15.36
CA LEU A 62 10.18 7.89 -15.98
C LEU A 62 10.10 7.83 -17.51
N GLU A 63 9.64 6.71 -18.06
CA GLU A 63 9.44 6.55 -19.50
C GLU A 63 8.39 7.55 -20.03
N GLY A 64 7.28 7.71 -19.33
CA GLY A 64 6.25 8.66 -19.67
C GLY A 64 6.74 10.12 -19.64
N ILE A 65 7.49 10.53 -18.60
CA ILE A 65 8.07 11.88 -18.52
C ILE A 65 9.03 12.14 -19.70
N LEU A 66 9.89 11.17 -20.05
CA LEU A 66 10.86 11.32 -21.15
C LEU A 66 10.20 11.49 -22.52
N ARG A 67 8.93 11.10 -22.71
CA ARG A 67 8.20 11.31 -23.98
C ARG A 67 7.87 12.77 -24.25
N PHE A 68 7.56 13.56 -23.22
CA PHE A 68 7.25 14.99 -23.38
C PHE A 68 8.33 15.93 -22.84
N VAL A 69 9.34 15.42 -22.14
CA VAL A 69 10.54 16.13 -21.70
C VAL A 69 11.76 15.37 -22.20
N PRO A 70 12.23 15.62 -23.45
CA PRO A 70 13.35 14.86 -24.04
C PRO A 70 14.69 15.10 -23.36
N ASP A 71 14.88 16.25 -22.69
CA ASP A 71 16.09 16.53 -21.92
C ASP A 71 16.09 15.68 -20.64
N ARG A 72 17.05 14.76 -20.55
CA ARG A 72 17.16 13.81 -19.44
C ARG A 72 17.40 14.47 -18.08
N HIS A 73 18.10 15.62 -18.04
CA HIS A 73 18.31 16.34 -16.79
C HIS A 73 17.00 16.96 -16.30
N VAL A 74 16.27 17.61 -17.19
CA VAL A 74 14.97 18.21 -16.87
C VAL A 74 13.97 17.12 -16.49
N ALA A 75 13.90 16.01 -17.24
CA ALA A 75 13.05 14.86 -16.91
C ALA A 75 13.39 14.28 -15.52
N GLY A 76 14.69 14.17 -15.19
CA GLY A 76 15.15 13.74 -13.87
C GLY A 76 14.68 14.67 -12.75
N TYR A 77 14.70 15.98 -12.93
CA TYR A 77 14.16 16.93 -11.94
C TYR A 77 12.65 16.78 -11.74
N TRP A 78 11.88 16.60 -12.81
CA TRP A 78 10.45 16.34 -12.72
C TRP A 78 10.15 15.05 -11.97
N PHE A 79 10.83 13.96 -12.34
CA PHE A 79 10.65 12.65 -11.71
C PHE A 79 10.98 12.67 -10.21
N VAL A 80 12.18 13.17 -9.85
CA VAL A 80 12.64 13.23 -8.47
C VAL A 80 11.77 14.19 -7.65
N GLY A 81 11.41 15.35 -8.21
CA GLY A 81 10.53 16.31 -7.56
C GLY A 81 9.14 15.72 -7.26
N ALA A 82 8.56 15.00 -8.20
CA ALA A 82 7.26 14.32 -8.01
C ALA A 82 7.36 13.21 -6.97
N LEU A 83 8.41 12.39 -7.00
CA LEU A 83 8.65 11.34 -6.02
C LEU A 83 8.76 11.92 -4.61
N PHE A 84 9.56 12.96 -4.41
CA PHE A 84 9.69 13.63 -3.11
C PHE A 84 8.38 14.31 -2.66
N SER A 85 7.59 14.82 -3.59
CA SER A 85 6.27 15.37 -3.27
C SER A 85 5.34 14.30 -2.69
N GLY A 86 5.43 13.05 -3.19
CA GLY A 86 4.72 11.91 -2.61
C GLY A 86 5.17 11.59 -1.18
N VAL A 87 6.49 11.61 -0.93
CA VAL A 87 7.04 11.45 0.43
C VAL A 87 6.51 12.54 1.37
N VAL A 88 6.55 13.81 0.94
CA VAL A 88 6.06 14.95 1.73
C VAL A 88 4.55 14.84 1.98
N LEU A 89 3.78 14.37 0.99
CA LEU A 89 2.33 14.18 1.15
C LEU A 89 2.02 13.23 2.31
N VAL A 90 2.63 12.04 2.33
CA VAL A 90 2.38 11.07 3.42
C VAL A 90 2.95 11.56 4.73
N TRP A 91 4.12 12.20 4.72
CA TRP A 91 4.69 12.80 5.91
C TRP A 91 3.76 13.86 6.54
N LEU A 92 3.13 14.71 5.73
CA LEU A 92 2.13 15.69 6.18
C LEU A 92 0.88 15.00 6.71
N LEU A 93 0.35 13.97 6.02
CA LEU A 93 -0.79 13.19 6.50
C LEU A 93 -0.49 12.59 7.89
N ASN A 94 0.70 12.02 8.05
CA ASN A 94 1.15 11.48 9.32
C ASN A 94 1.33 12.56 10.40
N ALA A 95 1.75 13.76 10.06
CA ALA A 95 1.92 14.85 11.01
C ALA A 95 0.57 15.47 11.46
N LEU A 96 -0.43 15.49 10.59
CA LEU A 96 -1.72 16.13 10.83
C LEU A 96 -2.74 15.22 11.50
N LEU A 97 -2.62 13.90 11.30
CA LEU A 97 -3.59 12.95 11.82
C LEU A 97 -3.05 12.24 13.07
N PRO A 98 -3.83 12.18 14.16
CA PRO A 98 -3.41 11.46 15.36
C PRO A 98 -3.38 9.95 15.05
N HIS A 99 -2.18 9.36 15.04
CA HIS A 99 -1.97 7.94 14.81
C HIS A 99 -0.81 7.42 15.67
N GLU A 100 -0.80 6.12 15.94
CA GLU A 100 0.30 5.44 16.62
C GLU A 100 0.74 4.24 15.76
N HIS A 101 2.05 4.12 15.54
CA HIS A 101 2.64 2.92 14.97
C HIS A 101 2.97 1.95 16.10
N ASN A 102 2.63 0.68 15.94
CA ASN A 102 2.93 -0.38 16.90
C ASN A 102 4.41 -0.77 16.91
N SER A 103 5.31 0.21 16.84
CA SER A 103 6.77 0.02 16.80
C SER A 103 7.35 -0.73 18.02
N ALA A 104 6.59 -0.96 19.07
CA ALA A 104 7.05 -1.52 20.32
C ALA A 104 6.42 -2.87 20.71
N GLY A 105 5.85 -3.62 19.79
CA GLY A 105 5.55 -5.02 20.07
C GLY A 105 4.60 -5.32 21.23
N HIS A 106 3.61 -4.51 21.47
CA HIS A 106 2.56 -4.80 22.44
C HIS A 106 1.41 -5.62 21.81
N HIS A 107 1.71 -6.82 21.32
CA HIS A 107 0.70 -7.83 21.04
C HIS A 107 0.52 -8.71 22.29
N GLY A 108 0.08 -8.11 23.40
CA GLY A 108 -0.26 -8.77 24.63
C GLY A 108 -1.69 -8.40 25.08
N PRO A 109 -2.23 -9.06 26.09
CA PRO A 109 -3.62 -8.85 26.55
C PRO A 109 -3.89 -7.43 27.15
N ASN A 110 -2.96 -6.50 27.07
CA ASN A 110 -3.03 -5.16 27.65
C ASN A 110 -2.86 -4.03 26.64
N ILE A 111 -3.23 -4.21 25.36
CA ILE A 111 -3.27 -3.10 24.40
C ILE A 111 -4.39 -2.15 24.86
N SER A 112 -4.04 -0.86 25.07
CA SER A 112 -5.08 0.12 25.38
C SER A 112 -6.03 0.27 24.19
N LEU A 113 -7.33 0.41 24.45
CA LEU A 113 -8.33 0.59 23.40
C LEU A 113 -7.99 1.80 22.52
N ARG A 114 -7.43 2.83 23.11
CA ARG A 114 -6.97 4.04 22.41
C ARG A 114 -5.85 3.73 21.41
N SER A 115 -4.78 3.05 21.82
CA SER A 115 -3.67 2.68 20.92
C SER A 115 -4.12 1.78 19.79
N CYS A 116 -5.08 0.87 20.04
CA CYS A 116 -5.65 0.02 19.00
C CYS A 116 -6.37 0.84 17.92
N TRP A 117 -7.19 1.82 18.32
CA TRP A 117 -7.88 2.68 17.35
C TRP A 117 -6.93 3.61 16.61
N LEU A 118 -5.91 4.15 17.26
CA LEU A 118 -4.88 4.97 16.60
C LEU A 118 -4.10 4.15 15.56
N PHE A 119 -3.81 2.88 15.83
CA PHE A 119 -3.21 1.96 14.88
C PHE A 119 -4.13 1.66 13.68
N ILE A 120 -5.42 1.46 13.91
CA ILE A 120 -6.41 1.24 12.84
C ILE A 120 -6.52 2.48 11.94
N ILE A 121 -6.50 3.68 12.53
CA ILE A 121 -6.50 4.94 11.80
C ILE A 121 -5.24 5.04 10.95
N ALA A 122 -4.06 4.73 11.51
CA ALA A 122 -2.81 4.70 10.77
C ALA A 122 -2.92 3.82 9.52
N ILE A 123 -3.32 2.54 9.66
CA ILE A 123 -3.48 1.63 8.53
C ILE A 123 -4.53 2.15 7.52
N SER A 124 -5.63 2.75 8.01
CA SER A 124 -6.64 3.33 7.11
C SER A 124 -6.10 4.50 6.30
N ILE A 125 -5.23 5.33 6.89
CA ILE A 125 -4.55 6.44 6.19
C ILE A 125 -3.66 5.90 5.07
N HIS A 126 -2.96 4.78 5.30
CA HIS A 126 -2.07 4.16 4.29
C HIS A 126 -2.87 3.61 3.09
N LYS A 127 -4.11 3.20 3.28
CA LYS A 127 -5.00 2.77 2.19
C LYS A 127 -5.34 3.90 1.20
N LEU A 128 -5.24 5.16 1.63
CA LEU A 128 -5.48 6.29 0.74
C LEU A 128 -4.39 6.44 -0.35
N PRO A 129 -3.07 6.44 -0.03
CA PRO A 129 -2.00 6.39 -1.03
C PRO A 129 -2.04 5.16 -1.93
N GLU A 130 -2.38 3.98 -1.40
CA GLU A 130 -2.52 2.76 -2.21
C GLU A 130 -3.65 2.91 -3.24
N GLY A 131 -4.80 3.43 -2.81
CA GLY A 131 -5.91 3.73 -3.70
C GLY A 131 -5.53 4.78 -4.75
N LEU A 132 -4.88 5.86 -4.34
CA LEU A 132 -4.39 6.91 -5.24
C LEU A 132 -3.47 6.31 -6.32
N ALA A 133 -2.56 5.41 -5.95
CA ALA A 133 -1.69 4.72 -6.89
C ALA A 133 -2.49 3.91 -7.93
N VAL A 134 -3.53 3.18 -7.49
CA VAL A 134 -4.43 2.45 -8.40
C VAL A 134 -5.14 3.43 -9.34
N GLY A 135 -5.71 4.51 -8.81
CA GLY A 135 -6.45 5.50 -9.61
C GLY A 135 -5.57 6.14 -10.68
N VAL A 136 -4.36 6.55 -10.31
CA VAL A 136 -3.38 7.13 -11.24
C VAL A 136 -2.97 6.11 -12.32
N ALA A 137 -2.74 4.84 -11.94
CA ALA A 137 -2.35 3.81 -12.90
C ALA A 137 -3.46 3.50 -13.93
N TYR A 138 -4.72 3.54 -13.51
CA TYR A 138 -5.87 3.38 -14.44
C TYR A 138 -6.12 4.59 -15.35
N SER A 139 -5.60 5.75 -15.00
CA SER A 139 -5.73 6.96 -15.83
C SER A 139 -4.66 7.06 -16.92
N GLY A 140 -3.70 6.13 -16.96
CA GLY A 140 -2.64 6.08 -17.96
C GLY A 140 -3.10 5.48 -19.29
N ASP A 141 -2.26 5.67 -20.32
CA ASP A 141 -2.43 5.07 -21.64
C ASP A 141 -2.22 3.53 -21.59
N GLU A 142 -2.44 2.84 -22.72
CA GLU A 142 -2.22 1.39 -22.93
C GLU A 142 -0.82 0.89 -22.52
N LEU A 143 0.14 1.80 -22.34
CA LEU A 143 1.50 1.50 -21.87
C LEU A 143 1.58 1.22 -20.37
N TYR A 144 0.55 1.59 -19.64
CA TYR A 144 0.50 1.41 -18.19
C TYR A 144 -0.46 0.27 -17.88
N ASN A 145 0.08 -0.90 -17.55
CA ASN A 145 -0.76 -2.01 -17.14
C ASN A 145 -1.03 -1.92 -15.62
N PRO A 146 -2.22 -1.45 -15.22
CA PRO A 146 -2.55 -1.32 -13.80
C PRO A 146 -2.76 -2.66 -13.10
N LEU A 147 -2.91 -3.77 -13.86
CA LEU A 147 -3.28 -5.07 -13.29
C LEU A 147 -2.22 -5.60 -12.33
N SER A 148 -0.93 -5.50 -12.68
CA SER A 148 0.17 -5.96 -11.83
C SER A 148 0.20 -5.18 -10.51
N LEU A 149 0.00 -3.85 -10.55
CA LEU A 149 -0.09 -3.01 -9.36
C LEU A 149 -1.27 -3.45 -8.46
N VAL A 150 -2.47 -3.62 -9.04
CA VAL A 150 -3.67 -4.01 -8.30
C VAL A 150 -3.50 -5.36 -7.63
N VAL A 151 -2.92 -6.35 -8.34
CA VAL A 151 -2.63 -7.67 -7.79
C VAL A 151 -1.62 -7.58 -6.64
N GLY A 152 -0.56 -6.79 -6.81
CA GLY A 152 0.42 -6.55 -5.74
C GLY A 152 -0.22 -5.94 -4.49
N ILE A 153 -1.02 -4.89 -4.66
CA ILE A 153 -1.75 -4.25 -3.56
C ILE A 153 -2.75 -5.21 -2.91
N ALA A 154 -3.46 -6.01 -3.68
CA ALA A 154 -4.38 -7.01 -3.17
C ALA A 154 -3.66 -8.07 -2.30
N LEU A 155 -2.53 -8.57 -2.76
CA LEU A 155 -1.74 -9.58 -2.04
C LEU A 155 -1.19 -9.04 -0.71
N GLN A 156 -0.67 -7.82 -0.68
CA GLN A 156 -0.15 -7.22 0.54
C GLN A 156 -1.26 -6.82 1.54
N ASN A 157 -2.47 -6.56 1.06
CA ASN A 157 -3.63 -6.28 1.91
C ASN A 157 -4.02 -7.45 2.83
N ILE A 158 -3.69 -8.70 2.46
CA ILE A 158 -3.99 -9.89 3.28
C ILE A 158 -3.21 -9.85 4.60
N PRO A 159 -1.87 -9.74 4.65
CA PRO A 159 -1.11 -9.56 5.89
C PRO A 159 -1.59 -8.39 6.76
N GLU A 160 -1.88 -7.26 6.13
CA GLU A 160 -2.32 -6.06 6.84
C GLU A 160 -3.67 -6.27 7.53
N GLY A 161 -4.67 -6.81 6.81
CA GLY A 161 -5.98 -7.13 7.37
C GLY A 161 -5.91 -8.11 8.54
N LEU A 162 -5.03 -9.12 8.44
CA LEU A 162 -4.78 -10.05 9.55
C LEU A 162 -4.19 -9.32 10.76
N THR A 163 -3.23 -8.41 10.55
CA THR A 163 -2.58 -7.64 11.62
C THR A 163 -3.59 -6.73 12.34
N VAL A 164 -4.46 -6.06 11.60
CA VAL A 164 -5.56 -5.27 12.17
C VAL A 164 -6.49 -6.16 13.02
N ALA A 165 -6.92 -7.30 12.49
CA ALA A 165 -7.80 -8.20 13.21
C ALA A 165 -7.16 -8.76 14.50
N ILE A 166 -5.86 -9.11 14.48
CA ILE A 166 -5.11 -9.57 15.65
C ILE A 166 -5.03 -8.47 16.70
N SER A 167 -4.74 -7.23 16.31
CA SER A 167 -4.65 -6.07 17.21
C SER A 167 -5.98 -5.80 17.90
N LEU A 168 -7.10 -5.88 17.17
CA LEU A 168 -8.45 -5.72 17.72
C LEU A 168 -8.83 -6.84 18.70
N VAL A 169 -8.50 -8.09 18.38
CA VAL A 169 -8.72 -9.22 19.32
C VAL A 169 -7.87 -9.04 20.57
N GLY A 170 -6.62 -8.55 20.43
CA GLY A 170 -5.75 -8.21 21.56
C GLY A 170 -6.33 -7.10 22.45
N ALA A 171 -7.08 -6.15 21.88
CA ALA A 171 -7.80 -5.08 22.59
C ALA A 171 -9.16 -5.52 23.17
N GLY A 172 -9.52 -6.83 23.06
CA GLY A 172 -10.74 -7.40 23.66
C GLY A 172 -11.96 -7.47 22.75
N TYR A 173 -11.83 -7.15 21.46
CA TYR A 173 -12.93 -7.33 20.51
C TYR A 173 -13.15 -8.81 20.18
N SER A 174 -14.41 -9.17 19.89
CA SER A 174 -14.70 -10.49 19.35
C SER A 174 -14.07 -10.67 17.97
N ARG A 175 -13.71 -11.91 17.60
CA ARG A 175 -13.08 -12.20 16.30
C ARG A 175 -13.91 -11.71 15.12
N LEU A 176 -15.24 -11.83 15.20
CA LEU A 176 -16.12 -11.37 14.12
C LEU A 176 -16.06 -9.84 13.98
N LYS A 177 -16.16 -9.09 15.07
CA LYS A 177 -16.04 -7.63 15.05
C LYS A 177 -14.65 -7.21 14.53
N ALA A 178 -13.60 -7.90 14.98
CA ALA A 178 -12.23 -7.63 14.52
C ALA A 178 -12.08 -7.84 13.01
N ALA A 179 -12.59 -8.94 12.46
CA ALA A 179 -12.58 -9.21 11.03
C ALA A 179 -13.37 -8.16 10.23
N LEU A 180 -14.57 -7.78 10.71
CA LEU A 180 -15.39 -6.76 10.06
C LEU A 180 -14.73 -5.38 10.06
N TYR A 181 -14.15 -4.94 11.19
CA TYR A 181 -13.43 -3.67 11.24
C TYR A 181 -12.18 -3.69 10.34
N ALA A 182 -11.44 -4.81 10.30
CA ALA A 182 -10.33 -4.96 9.35
C ALA A 182 -10.80 -4.84 7.90
N SER A 183 -11.95 -5.42 7.56
CA SER A 183 -12.55 -5.27 6.22
C SER A 183 -12.93 -3.82 5.91
N CYS A 184 -13.42 -3.08 6.89
CA CYS A 184 -13.79 -1.67 6.73
C CYS A 184 -12.58 -0.77 6.45
N THR A 185 -11.38 -1.08 6.96
CA THR A 185 -10.18 -0.28 6.65
C THR A 185 -9.87 -0.25 5.15
N GLY A 186 -10.14 -1.35 4.44
CA GLY A 186 -9.95 -1.45 3.00
C GLY A 186 -10.88 -0.56 2.16
N LEU A 187 -12.01 -0.10 2.73
CA LEU A 187 -12.96 0.77 2.03
C LEU A 187 -12.45 2.21 1.83
N VAL A 188 -11.34 2.57 2.43
CA VAL A 188 -10.65 3.85 2.18
C VAL A 188 -9.95 3.84 0.82
N GLN A 189 -9.53 2.68 0.34
CA GLN A 189 -8.77 2.52 -0.90
C GLN A 189 -9.51 3.02 -2.15
N PRO A 190 -10.81 2.70 -2.37
CA PRO A 190 -11.60 3.28 -3.47
C PRO A 190 -11.68 4.81 -3.44
N ILE A 191 -11.67 5.42 -2.25
CA ILE A 191 -11.68 6.89 -2.12
C ILE A 191 -10.38 7.48 -2.69
N GLY A 192 -9.23 6.87 -2.34
CA GLY A 192 -7.94 7.25 -2.92
C GLY A 192 -7.92 7.11 -4.44
N ALA A 193 -8.50 6.02 -4.98
CA ALA A 193 -8.56 5.80 -6.42
C ALA A 193 -9.38 6.87 -7.13
N LEU A 194 -10.54 7.24 -6.60
CA LEU A 194 -11.34 8.34 -7.16
C LEU A 194 -10.59 9.67 -7.18
N ILE A 195 -9.84 9.99 -6.12
CA ILE A 195 -9.00 11.18 -6.07
C ILE A 195 -7.93 11.13 -7.16
N GLY A 196 -7.23 9.98 -7.29
CA GLY A 196 -6.19 9.78 -8.30
C GLY A 196 -6.72 9.98 -9.72
N ILE A 197 -7.83 9.31 -10.08
CA ILE A 197 -8.46 9.43 -11.39
C ILE A 197 -8.88 10.87 -11.66
N SER A 198 -9.58 11.51 -10.71
CA SER A 198 -10.12 12.86 -10.90
C SER A 198 -9.02 13.90 -11.19
N ILE A 199 -7.85 13.76 -10.57
CA ILE A 199 -6.72 14.67 -10.82
C ILE A 199 -6.09 14.38 -12.18
N MET A 200 -5.94 13.12 -12.54
CA MET A 200 -5.26 12.72 -13.77
C MET A 200 -6.06 13.02 -15.04
N GLU A 201 -7.38 12.95 -14.98
CA GLU A 201 -8.27 13.28 -16.12
C GLU A 201 -8.18 14.75 -16.55
N MET A 202 -7.63 15.62 -15.70
CA MET A 202 -7.45 17.03 -16.06
C MET A 202 -6.40 17.24 -17.16
N ASN A 203 -5.37 16.38 -17.24
CA ASN A 203 -4.33 16.48 -18.28
C ASN A 203 -3.48 15.19 -18.31
N GLU A 204 -3.44 14.51 -19.45
CA GLU A 204 -2.67 13.28 -19.68
C GLU A 204 -1.17 13.41 -19.36
N LYS A 205 -0.59 14.59 -19.54
CA LYS A 205 0.83 14.85 -19.21
C LYS A 205 1.12 14.81 -17.71
N ILE A 206 0.08 14.90 -16.86
CA ILE A 206 0.23 14.83 -15.42
C ILE A 206 0.31 13.36 -14.94
N VAL A 207 -0.21 12.41 -15.71
CA VAL A 207 -0.27 10.99 -15.31
C VAL A 207 1.10 10.44 -14.91
N PRO A 208 2.18 10.55 -15.71
CA PRO A 208 3.49 10.05 -15.30
C PRO A 208 4.05 10.75 -14.06
N ILE A 209 3.76 12.03 -13.88
CA ILE A 209 4.14 12.79 -12.67
C ILE A 209 3.36 12.25 -11.47
N GLY A 210 2.06 12.00 -11.63
CA GLY A 210 1.22 11.37 -10.61
C GLY A 210 1.69 9.97 -10.23
N MET A 211 2.17 9.18 -11.19
CA MET A 211 2.75 7.85 -10.94
C MET A 211 4.03 7.94 -10.12
N ALA A 212 4.94 8.90 -10.40
CA ALA A 212 6.13 9.13 -9.58
C ALA A 212 5.75 9.55 -8.16
N LEU A 213 4.78 10.46 -8.02
CA LEU A 213 4.25 10.87 -6.72
C LEU A 213 3.67 9.67 -5.96
N ALA A 214 2.81 8.88 -6.59
CA ALA A 214 2.20 7.69 -5.98
C ALA A 214 3.27 6.65 -5.59
N GLY A 215 4.29 6.42 -6.43
CA GLY A 215 5.43 5.58 -6.10
C GLY A 215 6.19 6.10 -4.86
N GLY A 216 6.39 7.41 -4.76
CA GLY A 216 6.99 8.06 -3.58
C GLY A 216 6.18 7.86 -2.31
N THR A 217 4.85 7.95 -2.38
CA THR A 217 3.97 7.68 -1.22
C THR A 217 4.13 6.26 -0.72
N LEU A 218 4.12 5.27 -1.62
CA LEU A 218 4.26 3.85 -1.25
C LEU A 218 5.66 3.56 -0.68
N LEU A 219 6.73 4.10 -1.29
CA LEU A 219 8.09 3.94 -0.76
C LEU A 219 8.23 4.51 0.65
N PHE A 220 7.63 5.68 0.92
CA PHE A 220 7.68 6.27 2.26
C PHE A 220 6.99 5.37 3.29
N VAL A 221 5.80 4.84 2.98
CA VAL A 221 5.09 3.91 3.87
C VAL A 221 5.93 2.67 4.17
N ILE A 222 6.55 2.07 3.15
CA ILE A 222 7.41 0.90 3.33
C ILE A 222 8.57 1.20 4.27
N ILE A 223 9.30 2.30 4.01
CA ILE A 223 10.55 2.64 4.72
C ILE A 223 10.26 3.16 6.12
N ASN A 224 9.24 3.98 6.28
CA ASN A 224 8.95 4.65 7.56
C ASN A 224 8.14 3.78 8.52
N GLU A 225 7.40 2.81 8.03
CA GLU A 225 6.39 2.10 8.81
C GLU A 225 6.59 0.59 8.81
N ILE A 226 6.53 -0.06 7.65
CA ILE A 226 6.51 -1.52 7.60
C ILE A 226 7.88 -2.10 7.99
N LEU A 227 8.96 -1.59 7.41
CA LEU A 227 10.30 -2.10 7.69
C LEU A 227 10.72 -1.89 9.14
N PRO A 228 10.56 -0.71 9.77
CA PRO A 228 10.92 -0.52 11.18
C PRO A 228 10.12 -1.41 12.13
N GLU A 229 8.83 -1.64 11.85
CA GLU A 229 7.99 -2.51 12.67
C GLU A 229 8.46 -3.97 12.66
N THR A 230 8.96 -4.45 11.54
CA THR A 230 9.34 -5.85 11.34
C THR A 230 10.81 -6.14 11.62
N TYR A 231 11.70 -5.16 11.48
CA TYR A 231 13.15 -5.30 11.63
C TYR A 231 13.64 -5.33 13.09
N ASN A 232 12.82 -4.91 14.04
CA ASN A 232 13.20 -4.80 15.47
C ASN A 232 13.31 -6.15 16.19
N THR A 233 13.47 -7.25 15.47
CA THR A 233 13.62 -8.59 16.01
C THR A 233 15.04 -9.14 15.74
N LYS A 234 15.56 -9.93 16.68
CA LYS A 234 16.91 -10.58 16.63
C LYS A 234 17.16 -11.49 15.40
N LYS A 235 16.25 -11.54 14.41
CA LYS A 235 16.28 -12.45 13.26
C LYS A 235 16.29 -11.70 11.92
N SER A 236 17.18 -10.73 11.76
CA SER A 236 17.24 -9.85 10.58
C SER A 236 17.37 -10.60 9.24
N GLN A 237 18.06 -11.76 9.21
CA GLN A 237 18.22 -12.54 7.97
C GLN A 237 16.91 -13.13 7.44
N LYS A 238 16.01 -13.60 8.32
CA LYS A 238 14.70 -14.12 7.91
C LYS A 238 13.79 -13.00 7.38
N SER A 239 13.87 -11.83 8.01
CA SER A 239 13.14 -10.65 7.57
C SER A 239 13.60 -10.20 6.18
N ALA A 240 14.93 -10.12 5.98
CA ALA A 240 15.49 -9.77 4.67
C ALA A 240 15.11 -10.80 3.59
N ALA A 241 15.18 -12.10 3.88
CA ALA A 241 14.76 -13.15 2.97
C ALA A 241 13.28 -13.07 2.60
N ALA A 242 12.41 -12.72 3.58
CA ALA A 242 10.98 -12.56 3.35
C ALA A 242 10.68 -11.34 2.44
N VAL A 243 11.34 -10.19 2.68
CA VAL A 243 11.25 -9.02 1.79
C VAL A 243 11.70 -9.38 0.38
N PHE A 244 12.84 -10.05 0.26
CA PHE A 244 13.36 -10.44 -1.05
C PHE A 244 12.44 -11.43 -1.78
N LEU A 245 11.83 -12.38 -1.05
CA LEU A 245 10.84 -13.30 -1.61
C LEU A 245 9.62 -12.54 -2.15
N GLY A 246 9.07 -11.61 -1.36
CA GLY A 246 7.94 -10.78 -1.80
C GLY A 246 8.28 -9.94 -3.03
N PHE A 247 9.47 -9.34 -3.03
CA PHE A 247 9.97 -8.59 -4.18
C PHE A 247 10.09 -9.48 -5.44
N ALA A 248 10.68 -10.66 -5.32
CA ALA A 248 10.86 -11.58 -6.45
C ALA A 248 9.53 -12.08 -7.02
N VAL A 249 8.58 -12.43 -6.14
CA VAL A 249 7.23 -12.83 -6.55
C VAL A 249 6.54 -11.71 -7.33
N MET A 250 6.59 -10.48 -6.81
CA MET A 250 5.92 -9.35 -7.45
C MET A 250 6.63 -8.93 -8.75
N ALA A 251 7.97 -8.96 -8.79
CA ALA A 251 8.72 -8.71 -10.01
C ALA A 251 8.36 -9.73 -11.11
N TYR A 252 8.21 -11.00 -10.75
CA TYR A 252 7.72 -12.02 -11.69
C TYR A 252 6.30 -11.71 -12.17
N LEU A 253 5.38 -11.35 -11.27
CA LEU A 253 4.01 -10.99 -11.62
C LEU A 253 3.96 -9.74 -12.52
N SER A 254 4.81 -8.75 -12.28
CA SER A 254 4.89 -7.56 -13.13
C SER A 254 5.29 -7.92 -14.56
N ILE A 255 6.20 -8.87 -14.76
CA ILE A 255 6.63 -9.33 -16.09
C ILE A 255 5.55 -10.16 -16.79
N VAL A 256 4.84 -11.02 -16.05
CA VAL A 256 3.86 -11.96 -16.64
C VAL A 256 2.51 -11.32 -16.89
N LEU A 257 2.15 -10.29 -16.15
CA LEU A 257 0.88 -9.58 -16.27
C LEU A 257 0.96 -8.35 -17.18
N GLU A 258 2.16 -7.94 -17.58
CA GLU A 258 2.37 -6.97 -18.67
C GLU A 258 2.05 -7.61 -20.03
#